data_d277986b184487a69c1ced6f75a261bf
#
_entry.id   d277986b184487a69c1ced6f75a261bf
#
_cell.length_a   1.000
_cell.length_b   1.000
_cell.length_c   1.000
_cell.angle_alpha   90.00
_cell.angle_beta   90.00
_cell.angle_gamma   90.00
#
_symmetry.space_group_name_H-M   'P 1'
#
loop_
_entity.id
_entity.type
_entity.pdbx_description
1 polymer ?
#
loop_
_entity_poly.entity_id
_entity_poly.type
_entity_poly.pdbx_seq_one_letter_code
_entity_poly.pdbx_strand_id
1 'polypeptide(L)'
;MSINYPIKDLIIINNGAKDYDYLPVWNQWINKIWHMKMPSNLGVASSWNLGIKSTPMSDYWLISNFDVEWGGDSLKMFAESSKPDKLLLSNGAPNWCAFSVGWKIIDQVGLFDEGLHPAYFEDNDYERRIKALNLNIEQSFIPIAHDNSSTLKAGYQSRNDQTYEDNANYYNNKVKCRDMSSGEWWIRRRRKNSWD
;
A
#
# COMPACT_ATOMS: atom_id res chain seq x y z
N MET A 1 -18.29 -6.36 3.16
CA MET A 1 -17.88 -5.05 2.61
C MET A 1 -18.94 -4.57 1.62
N SER A 2 -19.65 -3.50 1.91
CA SER A 2 -20.59 -2.92 0.94
C SER A 2 -19.82 -1.93 0.07
N ILE A 3 -19.40 -2.34 -1.12
CA ILE A 3 -18.76 -1.46 -2.10
C ILE A 3 -19.87 -0.67 -2.79
N ASN A 4 -19.86 0.64 -2.64
CA ASN A 4 -20.83 1.59 -3.20
C ASN A 4 -20.18 2.71 -4.02
N TYR A 5 -18.94 2.46 -4.48
CA TYR A 5 -18.14 3.40 -5.26
C TYR A 5 -17.53 2.68 -6.47
N PRO A 6 -17.49 3.31 -7.66
CA PRO A 6 -16.91 2.69 -8.86
C PRO A 6 -15.43 2.39 -8.70
N ILE A 7 -15.08 1.12 -8.79
CA ILE A 7 -13.70 0.63 -8.77
C ILE A 7 -13.34 0.15 -10.17
N LYS A 8 -12.33 0.78 -10.77
CA LYS A 8 -11.85 0.39 -12.10
C LYS A 8 -11.15 -0.96 -12.06
N ASP A 9 -10.20 -1.13 -11.15
CA ASP A 9 -9.43 -2.36 -10.96
C ASP A 9 -9.35 -2.67 -9.46
N LEU A 10 -9.88 -3.80 -9.04
CA LEU A 10 -9.67 -4.38 -7.71
C LEU A 10 -8.57 -5.42 -7.81
N ILE A 11 -7.46 -5.21 -7.12
CA ILE A 11 -6.33 -6.13 -7.09
C ILE A 11 -6.29 -6.78 -5.71
N ILE A 12 -6.47 -8.10 -5.68
CA ILE A 12 -6.39 -8.91 -4.48
C ILE A 12 -5.08 -9.70 -4.53
N ILE A 13 -4.15 -9.40 -3.64
CA ILE A 13 -2.85 -10.07 -3.56
C ILE A 13 -2.89 -11.03 -2.38
N ASN A 14 -2.94 -12.33 -2.69
CA ASN A 14 -2.71 -13.38 -1.70
C ASN A 14 -1.20 -13.57 -1.53
N ASN A 15 -0.67 -13.03 -0.46
CA ASN A 15 0.76 -12.99 -0.17
C ASN A 15 1.28 -14.31 0.47
N GLY A 16 0.94 -15.44 -0.14
CA GLY A 16 1.46 -16.75 0.22
C GLY A 16 0.59 -17.57 1.19
N ALA A 17 -0.66 -17.14 1.48
CA ALA A 17 -1.58 -17.96 2.25
C ALA A 17 -1.98 -19.22 1.45
N LYS A 18 -1.90 -20.39 2.10
CA LYS A 18 -2.13 -21.69 1.43
C LYS A 18 -3.60 -22.00 1.20
N ASP A 19 -4.45 -21.67 2.17
CA ASP A 19 -5.83 -22.14 2.27
C ASP A 19 -6.87 -21.04 2.05
N TYR A 20 -6.54 -20.08 1.20
CA TYR A 20 -7.47 -19.01 0.89
C TYR A 20 -8.21 -19.31 -0.42
N ASP A 21 -9.44 -19.78 -0.28
CA ASP A 21 -10.36 -19.87 -1.41
C ASP A 21 -10.96 -18.48 -1.68
N TYR A 22 -10.65 -17.95 -2.85
CA TYR A 22 -11.26 -16.70 -3.29
C TYR A 22 -12.74 -16.92 -3.54
N LEU A 23 -13.57 -16.40 -2.65
CA LEU A 23 -14.97 -16.26 -2.97
C LEU A 23 -15.12 -15.31 -4.16
N PRO A 24 -15.91 -15.66 -5.18
CA PRO A 24 -16.16 -14.78 -6.29
C PRO A 24 -16.86 -13.52 -5.76
N VAL A 25 -16.14 -12.42 -5.69
CA VAL A 25 -16.69 -11.12 -5.32
C VAL A 25 -17.32 -10.54 -6.58
N TRP A 26 -18.60 -10.85 -6.82
CA TRP A 26 -19.32 -10.11 -7.84
C TRP A 26 -19.95 -8.86 -7.22
N ASN A 27 -19.63 -7.69 -7.78
CA ASN A 27 -20.20 -6.42 -7.35
C ASN A 27 -20.32 -5.51 -8.57
N GLN A 28 -21.50 -4.92 -8.77
CA GLN A 28 -21.80 -4.02 -9.90
C GLN A 28 -20.88 -2.77 -9.95
N TRP A 29 -20.24 -2.43 -8.85
CA TRP A 29 -19.33 -1.28 -8.73
C TRP A 29 -17.89 -1.60 -9.12
N ILE A 30 -17.55 -2.87 -9.37
CA ILE A 30 -16.19 -3.29 -9.72
C ILE A 30 -16.13 -3.65 -11.20
N ASN A 31 -15.36 -2.92 -11.97
CA ASN A 31 -15.20 -3.19 -13.40
C ASN A 31 -14.30 -4.41 -13.66
N LYS A 32 -13.17 -4.53 -12.94
CA LYS A 32 -12.23 -5.64 -13.12
C LYS A 32 -11.66 -6.10 -11.79
N ILE A 33 -11.56 -7.43 -11.63
CA ILE A 33 -10.94 -8.06 -10.46
C ILE A 33 -9.72 -8.86 -10.91
N TRP A 34 -8.60 -8.63 -10.22
CA TRP A 34 -7.36 -9.37 -10.38
C TRP A 34 -7.08 -10.18 -9.12
N HIS A 35 -6.95 -11.49 -9.26
CA HIS A 35 -6.52 -12.38 -8.19
C HIS A 35 -5.07 -12.78 -8.43
N MET A 36 -4.18 -12.34 -7.57
CA MET A 36 -2.75 -12.63 -7.65
C MET A 36 -2.36 -13.51 -6.47
N LYS A 37 -2.14 -14.80 -6.73
CA LYS A 37 -1.66 -15.76 -5.72
C LYS A 37 -0.14 -15.85 -5.81
N MET A 38 0.54 -15.44 -4.75
CA MET A 38 1.99 -15.51 -4.67
C MET A 38 2.44 -16.88 -4.11
N PRO A 39 3.56 -17.43 -4.58
CA PRO A 39 4.07 -18.72 -4.10
C PRO A 39 4.58 -18.65 -2.66
N SER A 40 4.94 -17.46 -2.20
CA SER A 40 5.44 -17.18 -0.86
C SER A 40 5.14 -15.74 -0.45
N ASN A 41 5.42 -15.39 0.81
CA ASN A 41 5.30 -14.01 1.28
C ASN A 41 6.33 -13.11 0.61
N LEU A 42 5.85 -12.16 -0.19
CA LEU A 42 6.66 -11.14 -0.87
C LEU A 42 7.09 -9.99 0.06
N GLY A 43 6.45 -9.88 1.22
CA GLY A 43 6.55 -8.71 2.08
C GLY A 43 5.50 -7.62 1.75
N VAL A 44 5.38 -6.67 2.66
CA VAL A 44 4.37 -5.59 2.57
C VAL A 44 4.70 -4.64 1.42
N ALA A 45 5.90 -4.06 1.41
CA ALA A 45 6.35 -3.13 0.38
C ALA A 45 6.23 -3.70 -1.04
N SER A 46 6.69 -4.96 -1.24
CA SER A 46 6.62 -5.63 -2.55
C SER A 46 5.18 -5.88 -2.99
N SER A 47 4.28 -6.21 -2.05
CA SER A 47 2.86 -6.39 -2.37
C SER A 47 2.21 -5.06 -2.78
N TRP A 48 2.47 -3.97 -2.08
CA TRP A 48 2.00 -2.64 -2.46
C TRP A 48 2.53 -2.23 -3.84
N ASN A 49 3.82 -2.42 -4.08
CA ASN A 49 4.45 -2.12 -5.36
C ASN A 49 3.88 -2.96 -6.50
N LEU A 50 3.58 -4.25 -6.26
CA LEU A 50 2.95 -5.11 -7.25
C LEU A 50 1.59 -4.58 -7.68
N GLY A 51 0.76 -4.14 -6.73
CA GLY A 51 -0.53 -3.51 -7.01
C GLY A 51 -0.37 -2.24 -7.86
N ILE A 52 0.56 -1.36 -7.50
CA ILE A 52 0.85 -0.12 -8.23
C ILE A 52 1.35 -0.43 -9.66
N LYS A 53 2.32 -1.32 -9.80
CA LYS A 53 2.90 -1.73 -11.10
C LYS A 53 1.86 -2.36 -12.03
N SER A 54 0.86 -3.06 -11.48
CA SER A 54 -0.16 -3.74 -12.27
C SER A 54 -1.16 -2.80 -12.93
N THR A 55 -1.30 -1.57 -12.43
CA THR A 55 -2.21 -0.55 -12.98
C THR A 55 -1.52 0.82 -13.12
N PRO A 56 -0.45 0.94 -13.92
CA PRO A 56 0.44 2.11 -13.93
C PRO A 56 -0.21 3.41 -14.42
N MET A 57 -1.40 3.31 -15.01
CA MET A 57 -2.15 4.47 -15.55
C MET A 57 -3.23 4.98 -14.59
N SER A 58 -3.26 4.50 -13.35
CA SER A 58 -4.21 4.98 -12.33
C SER A 58 -3.83 6.39 -11.86
N ASP A 59 -4.83 7.19 -11.50
CA ASP A 59 -4.59 8.53 -10.94
C ASP A 59 -4.10 8.46 -9.50
N TYR A 60 -4.56 7.46 -8.77
CA TYR A 60 -4.08 7.07 -7.45
C TYR A 60 -4.36 5.58 -7.21
N TRP A 61 -3.69 5.02 -6.24
CA TRP A 61 -3.93 3.67 -5.74
C TRP A 61 -4.43 3.76 -4.29
N LEU A 62 -5.60 3.19 -4.04
CA LEU A 62 -6.11 2.98 -2.69
C LEU A 62 -5.65 1.59 -2.25
N ILE A 63 -4.84 1.55 -1.23
CA ILE A 63 -4.25 0.34 -0.66
C ILE A 63 -4.88 0.12 0.70
N SER A 64 -5.33 -1.10 0.97
CA SER A 64 -5.98 -1.48 2.21
C SER A 64 -5.50 -2.83 2.68
N ASN A 65 -5.19 -2.96 3.96
CA ASN A 65 -4.98 -4.25 4.57
C ASN A 65 -6.26 -5.08 4.51
N PHE A 66 -6.11 -6.40 4.58
CA PHE A 66 -7.23 -7.32 4.44
C PHE A 66 -8.19 -7.30 5.64
N ASP A 67 -7.71 -6.90 6.80
CA ASP A 67 -8.43 -6.79 8.07
C ASP A 67 -8.98 -5.38 8.34
N VAL A 68 -9.09 -4.55 7.30
CA VAL A 68 -9.75 -3.24 7.37
C VAL A 68 -11.22 -3.35 6.98
N GLU A 69 -12.07 -2.81 7.82
CA GLU A 69 -13.50 -2.70 7.56
C GLU A 69 -13.88 -1.25 7.17
N TRP A 70 -14.45 -1.13 5.98
CA TRP A 70 -14.99 0.12 5.46
C TRP A 70 -16.49 0.16 5.74
N GLY A 71 -16.91 0.94 6.74
CA GLY A 71 -18.32 1.08 7.12
C GLY A 71 -19.07 2.12 6.29
N GLY A 72 -20.35 1.89 6.00
CA GLY A 72 -21.22 2.85 5.32
C GLY A 72 -20.60 3.43 4.04
N ASP A 73 -20.47 4.77 3.98
CA ASP A 73 -19.90 5.50 2.85
C ASP A 73 -18.39 5.78 2.98
N SER A 74 -17.71 5.19 3.97
CA SER A 74 -16.31 5.50 4.25
C SER A 74 -15.39 5.26 3.05
N LEU A 75 -15.57 4.16 2.32
CA LEU A 75 -14.80 3.87 1.11
C LEU A 75 -14.99 4.95 0.04
N LYS A 76 -16.23 5.34 -0.21
CA LYS A 76 -16.57 6.40 -1.17
C LYS A 76 -15.94 7.73 -0.77
N MET A 77 -16.14 8.17 0.48
CA MET A 77 -15.59 9.42 0.99
C MET A 77 -14.05 9.44 0.91
N PHE A 78 -13.41 8.32 1.22
CA PHE A 78 -11.96 8.21 1.15
C PHE A 78 -11.46 8.27 -0.31
N ALA A 79 -12.12 7.56 -1.22
CA ALA A 79 -11.79 7.60 -2.64
C ALA A 79 -11.97 9.00 -3.26
N GLU A 80 -13.05 9.69 -2.92
CA GLU A 80 -13.30 11.08 -3.37
C GLU A 80 -12.28 12.09 -2.81
N SER A 81 -11.73 11.81 -1.63
CA SER A 81 -10.66 12.61 -1.00
C SER A 81 -9.28 12.32 -1.57
N SER A 82 -9.10 11.18 -2.24
CA SER A 82 -7.83 10.77 -2.85
C SER A 82 -7.52 11.61 -4.09
N LYS A 83 -6.26 12.03 -4.26
CA LYS A 83 -5.83 12.90 -5.36
C LYS A 83 -4.50 12.42 -5.95
N PRO A 84 -4.19 12.80 -7.23
CA PRO A 84 -2.95 12.40 -7.89
C PRO A 84 -1.67 12.94 -7.23
N ASP A 85 -1.75 13.99 -6.45
CA ASP A 85 -0.61 14.77 -5.93
C ASP A 85 -0.45 14.70 -4.41
N LYS A 86 -1.08 13.72 -3.77
CA LYS A 86 -0.94 13.53 -2.32
C LYS A 86 -0.88 12.08 -1.89
N LEU A 87 -0.33 11.88 -0.70
CA LEU A 87 -0.54 10.70 0.12
C LEU A 87 -1.67 11.02 1.11
N LEU A 88 -2.73 10.22 1.13
CA LEU A 88 -3.82 10.30 2.08
C LEU A 88 -3.78 9.07 2.99
N LEU A 89 -3.58 9.28 4.28
CA LEU A 89 -3.56 8.24 5.29
C LEU A 89 -4.94 8.10 5.95
N SER A 90 -5.31 6.89 6.31
CA SER A 90 -6.58 6.65 7.01
C SER A 90 -6.54 7.10 8.47
N ASN A 91 -7.71 7.17 9.10
CA ASN A 91 -7.85 7.39 10.54
C ASN A 91 -7.83 6.07 11.33
N GLY A 92 -7.28 5.00 10.75
CA GLY A 92 -7.08 3.72 11.43
C GLY A 92 -5.86 3.72 12.36
N ALA A 93 -5.71 2.69 13.15
CA ALA A 93 -4.54 2.46 13.99
C ALA A 93 -3.89 1.09 13.64
N PRO A 94 -2.73 1.08 12.99
CA PRO A 94 -1.99 2.23 12.42
C PRO A 94 -2.68 2.86 11.21
N ASN A 95 -2.41 4.12 10.94
CA ASN A 95 -3.00 4.86 9.83
C ASN A 95 -2.59 4.35 8.43
N TRP A 96 -1.52 3.58 8.35
CA TRP A 96 -1.06 2.88 7.15
C TRP A 96 -1.79 1.55 6.88
N CYS A 97 -2.76 1.16 7.73
CA CYS A 97 -3.60 0.00 7.45
C CYS A 97 -4.49 0.20 6.20
N ALA A 98 -4.80 1.46 5.88
CA ALA A 98 -5.41 1.87 4.62
C ALA A 98 -4.95 3.27 4.24
N PHE A 99 -4.55 3.44 2.99
CA PHE A 99 -4.06 4.73 2.49
C PHE A 99 -4.27 4.84 0.98
N SER A 100 -4.19 6.05 0.45
CA SER A 100 -4.05 6.23 -0.99
C SER A 100 -2.81 7.04 -1.33
N VAL A 101 -2.14 6.66 -2.42
CA VAL A 101 -0.97 7.33 -2.95
C VAL A 101 -1.24 7.74 -4.40
N GLY A 102 -1.06 9.03 -4.69
CA GLY A 102 -1.23 9.59 -6.02
C GLY A 102 -0.06 9.31 -6.95
N TRP A 103 -0.33 9.25 -8.27
CA TRP A 103 0.73 8.96 -9.24
C TRP A 103 1.86 10.00 -9.25
N LYS A 104 1.56 11.29 -8.93
CA LYS A 104 2.58 12.33 -8.86
C LYS A 104 3.52 12.14 -7.66
N ILE A 105 3.03 11.53 -6.59
CA ILE A 105 3.89 11.13 -5.45
C ILE A 105 4.82 10.02 -5.90
N ILE A 106 4.28 8.95 -6.54
CA ILE A 106 5.10 7.86 -7.07
C ILE A 106 6.11 8.36 -8.10
N ASP A 107 5.74 9.30 -8.96
CA ASP A 107 6.63 9.86 -9.98
C ASP A 107 7.85 10.61 -9.39
N GLN A 108 7.68 11.23 -8.23
CA GLN A 108 8.71 12.03 -7.58
C GLN A 108 9.50 11.26 -6.52
N VAL A 109 8.83 10.43 -5.74
CA VAL A 109 9.41 9.70 -4.58
C VAL A 109 9.92 8.32 -5.00
N GLY A 110 9.33 7.72 -6.02
CA GLY A 110 9.51 6.31 -6.38
C GLY A 110 8.56 5.39 -5.64
N LEU A 111 8.80 4.10 -5.74
CA LEU A 111 8.05 3.04 -5.09
C LEU A 111 8.50 2.82 -3.63
N PHE A 112 7.81 1.94 -2.92
CA PHE A 112 8.19 1.53 -1.58
C PHE A 112 9.49 0.72 -1.61
N ASP A 113 10.26 0.76 -0.53
CA ASP A 113 11.55 0.05 -0.46
C ASP A 113 11.33 -1.44 -0.13
N GLU A 114 11.55 -2.31 -1.12
CA GLU A 114 11.40 -3.77 -0.98
C GLU A 114 12.55 -4.40 -0.17
N GLY A 115 13.60 -3.66 0.17
CA GLY A 115 14.63 -4.08 1.10
C GLY A 115 14.13 -4.18 2.55
N LEU A 116 13.00 -3.51 2.86
CA LEU A 116 12.30 -3.60 4.16
C LEU A 116 11.35 -4.81 4.15
N HIS A 117 11.92 -6.01 4.17
CA HIS A 117 11.21 -7.27 4.01
C HIS A 117 11.20 -8.07 5.33
N PRO A 118 10.12 -8.79 5.67
CA PRO A 118 8.80 -8.79 5.02
C PRO A 118 7.88 -7.66 5.46
N ALA A 119 8.13 -6.98 6.58
CA ALA A 119 7.30 -5.91 7.11
C ALA A 119 8.08 -5.03 8.10
N TYR A 120 7.53 -3.86 8.39
CA TYR A 120 8.02 -2.79 9.28
C TYR A 120 9.02 -1.84 8.62
N PHE A 121 8.84 -0.56 8.93
CA PHE A 121 9.60 0.60 8.47
C PHE A 121 9.42 0.99 7.00
N GLU A 122 8.66 0.24 6.18
CA GLU A 122 8.33 0.62 4.81
C GLU A 122 7.52 1.93 4.74
N ASP A 123 6.64 2.12 5.69
CA ASP A 123 5.85 3.34 5.90
C ASP A 123 6.72 4.51 6.39
N ASN A 124 7.56 4.27 7.39
CA ASN A 124 8.50 5.26 7.91
C ASN A 124 9.48 5.76 6.83
N ASP A 125 10.04 4.84 6.02
CA ASP A 125 10.94 5.21 4.93
C ASP A 125 10.21 6.03 3.87
N TYR A 126 8.99 5.63 3.51
CA TYR A 126 8.23 6.34 2.49
C TYR A 126 7.82 7.74 2.93
N GLU A 127 7.32 7.89 4.17
CA GLU A 127 7.05 9.22 4.74
C GLU A 127 8.28 10.11 4.80
N ARG A 128 9.43 9.56 5.21
CA ARG A 128 10.69 10.29 5.24
C ARG A 128 11.06 10.85 3.87
N ARG A 129 10.93 10.03 2.82
CA ARG A 129 11.21 10.45 1.44
C ARG A 129 10.24 11.51 0.94
N ILE A 130 8.94 11.37 1.21
CA ILE A 130 7.91 12.36 0.89
C ILE A 130 8.20 13.70 1.58
N LYS A 131 8.46 13.66 2.90
CA LYS A 131 8.76 14.86 3.71
C LYS A 131 10.01 15.59 3.25
N ALA A 132 11.05 14.86 2.83
CA ALA A 132 12.28 15.44 2.31
C ALA A 132 12.08 16.19 0.98
N LEU A 133 11.05 15.86 0.22
CA LEU A 133 10.67 16.53 -1.02
C LEU A 133 9.58 17.60 -0.82
N ASN A 134 9.16 17.87 0.44
CA ASN A 134 8.08 18.79 0.80
C ASN A 134 6.76 18.47 0.07
N LEU A 135 6.47 17.19 -0.14
CA LEU A 135 5.23 16.75 -0.77
C LEU A 135 4.10 16.58 0.25
N ASN A 136 2.86 16.58 -0.24
CA ASN A 136 1.68 16.61 0.59
C ASN A 136 1.35 15.23 1.20
N ILE A 137 1.27 15.19 2.53
CA ILE A 137 0.73 14.08 3.32
C ILE A 137 -0.48 14.61 4.09
N GLU A 138 -1.63 13.99 3.87
CA GLU A 138 -2.86 14.34 4.59
C GLU A 138 -3.32 13.17 5.46
N GLN A 139 -3.86 13.49 6.63
CA GLN A 139 -4.55 12.55 7.50
C GLN A 139 -6.05 12.65 7.25
N SER A 140 -6.68 11.54 6.89
CA SER A 140 -8.14 11.45 6.77
C SER A 140 -8.78 11.38 8.16
N PHE A 141 -9.97 11.96 8.31
CA PHE A 141 -10.83 11.80 9.49
C PHE A 141 -11.98 10.80 9.25
N ILE A 142 -11.98 10.12 8.10
CA ILE A 142 -13.00 9.16 7.72
C ILE A 142 -12.83 7.89 8.57
N PRO A 143 -13.87 7.47 9.32
CA PRO A 143 -13.75 6.33 10.21
C PRO A 143 -13.63 5.02 9.45
N ILE A 144 -12.64 4.22 9.85
CA ILE A 144 -12.48 2.82 9.46
C ILE A 144 -12.24 1.98 10.72
N ALA A 145 -12.62 0.72 10.69
CA ALA A 145 -12.24 -0.24 11.71
C ALA A 145 -11.09 -1.13 11.20
N HIS A 146 -10.15 -1.46 12.08
CA HIS A 146 -9.02 -2.33 11.77
C HIS A 146 -8.78 -3.31 12.91
N ASP A 147 -8.83 -4.61 12.62
CA ASP A 147 -8.49 -5.65 13.61
C ASP A 147 -6.97 -5.80 13.70
N ASN A 148 -6.37 -4.86 14.43
CA ASN A 148 -4.93 -4.80 14.62
C ASN A 148 -4.39 -6.11 15.24
N SER A 149 -3.39 -6.72 14.60
CA SER A 149 -2.66 -7.92 15.10
C SER A 149 -3.14 -9.29 14.63
N SER A 150 -3.88 -9.41 13.55
CA SER A 150 -4.24 -10.72 12.98
C SER A 150 -3.01 -11.59 12.69
N THR A 151 -1.92 -11.01 12.21
CA THR A 151 -0.66 -11.71 11.92
C THR A 151 0.07 -12.17 13.17
N LEU A 152 0.09 -11.39 14.25
CA LEU A 152 0.73 -11.73 15.51
C LEU A 152 -0.05 -12.82 16.26
N LYS A 153 -1.37 -12.78 16.23
CA LYS A 153 -2.27 -13.80 16.79
C LYS A 153 -2.07 -15.19 16.14
N ALA A 154 -1.52 -15.24 14.93
CA ALA A 154 -1.25 -16.48 14.18
C ALA A 154 0.08 -17.17 14.53
N GLY A 155 0.78 -16.78 15.60
CA GLY A 155 1.95 -17.49 16.13
C GLY A 155 3.29 -17.17 15.46
N TYR A 156 3.41 -16.07 14.74
CA TYR A 156 4.65 -15.65 14.06
C TYR A 156 5.56 -14.73 14.89
N GLN A 157 5.36 -14.65 16.21
CA GLN A 157 5.99 -13.67 17.11
C GLN A 157 7.53 -13.63 17.00
N SER A 158 8.22 -14.76 17.20
CA SER A 158 9.70 -14.77 17.24
C SER A 158 10.34 -14.38 15.90
N ARG A 159 9.76 -14.83 14.80
CA ARG A 159 10.21 -14.47 13.45
C ARG A 159 9.96 -12.99 13.16
N ASN A 160 8.87 -12.47 13.67
CA ASN A 160 8.47 -11.08 13.57
C ASN A 160 9.43 -10.16 14.32
N ASP A 161 9.84 -10.55 15.53
CA ASP A 161 10.77 -9.78 16.35
C ASP A 161 12.15 -9.67 15.68
N GLN A 162 12.69 -10.76 15.13
CA GLN A 162 13.94 -10.74 14.38
C GLN A 162 13.85 -9.85 13.15
N THR A 163 12.76 -9.95 12.39
CA THR A 163 12.52 -9.13 11.21
C THR A 163 12.44 -7.64 11.55
N TYR A 164 11.80 -7.31 12.68
CA TYR A 164 11.72 -5.93 13.15
C TYR A 164 13.10 -5.36 13.43
N GLU A 165 13.97 -6.09 14.12
CA GLU A 165 15.35 -5.66 14.41
C GLU A 165 16.18 -5.48 13.14
N ASP A 166 16.10 -6.43 12.20
CA ASP A 166 16.83 -6.37 10.94
C ASP A 166 16.40 -5.14 10.10
N ASN A 167 15.10 -4.92 9.99
CA ASN A 167 14.55 -3.78 9.27
C ASN A 167 14.81 -2.45 9.99
N ALA A 168 14.79 -2.42 11.32
CA ALA A 168 15.19 -1.24 12.10
C ALA A 168 16.64 -0.84 11.81
N ASN A 169 17.54 -1.81 11.79
CA ASN A 169 18.95 -1.59 11.47
C ASN A 169 19.14 -1.09 10.03
N TYR A 170 18.45 -1.71 9.08
CA TYR A 170 18.46 -1.28 7.68
C TYR A 170 17.97 0.15 7.52
N TYR A 171 16.79 0.46 8.08
CA TYR A 171 16.19 1.80 8.05
C TYR A 171 17.09 2.86 8.69
N ASN A 172 17.64 2.58 9.88
CA ASN A 172 18.52 3.49 10.59
C ASN A 172 19.80 3.77 9.77
N ASN A 173 20.35 2.78 9.07
CA ASN A 173 21.49 2.97 8.18
C ASN A 173 21.10 3.86 6.98
N LYS A 174 19.93 3.67 6.37
CA LYS A 174 19.42 4.57 5.30
C LYS A 174 19.31 6.01 5.80
N VAL A 175 18.76 6.22 6.99
CA VAL A 175 18.63 7.55 7.59
C VAL A 175 20.00 8.18 7.81
N LYS A 176 20.94 7.45 8.40
CA LYS A 176 22.31 7.89 8.68
C LYS A 176 23.06 8.27 7.40
N CYS A 177 22.95 7.48 6.35
CA CYS A 177 23.57 7.72 5.05
C CYS A 177 22.80 8.70 4.17
N ARG A 178 21.65 9.19 4.62
CA ARG A 178 20.72 10.03 3.82
C ARG A 178 20.29 9.35 2.52
N ASP A 179 20.22 8.03 2.52
CA ASP A 179 19.80 7.26 1.37
C ASP A 179 18.27 7.40 1.14
N MET A 180 17.91 7.93 -0.01
CA MET A 180 16.52 8.17 -0.43
C MET A 180 16.04 7.17 -1.49
N SER A 181 16.85 6.17 -1.82
CA SER A 181 16.49 5.16 -2.82
C SER A 181 15.38 4.24 -2.30
N SER A 182 14.59 3.72 -3.23
CA SER A 182 13.57 2.71 -2.94
C SER A 182 14.12 1.28 -3.08
N GLY A 183 15.34 1.09 -3.56
CA GLY A 183 15.87 -0.22 -3.91
C GLY A 183 15.11 -0.92 -5.04
N GLU A 184 14.18 -0.23 -5.69
CA GLU A 184 13.27 -0.75 -6.70
C GLU A 184 13.37 0.05 -8.00
N TRP A 185 13.02 -0.60 -9.13
CA TRP A 185 12.93 0.08 -10.40
C TRP A 185 11.87 1.16 -10.37
N TRP A 186 12.26 2.37 -10.73
CA TRP A 186 11.37 3.49 -10.78
C TRP A 186 10.45 3.44 -11.99
N ILE A 187 9.11 3.50 -11.77
CA ILE A 187 8.12 3.57 -12.83
C ILE A 187 7.88 5.04 -13.17
N ARG A 188 8.39 5.49 -14.29
CA ARG A 188 7.95 6.76 -14.87
C ARG A 188 6.63 6.55 -15.59
N ARG A 189 5.60 7.27 -15.16
CA ARG A 189 4.38 7.39 -15.95
C ARG A 189 4.73 8.14 -17.25
N ARG A 190 4.83 7.42 -18.37
CA ARG A 190 5.01 8.06 -19.66
C ARG A 190 3.70 8.74 -20.04
N ARG A 191 3.74 10.06 -20.30
CA ARG A 191 2.63 10.75 -20.95
C ARG A 191 2.45 10.15 -22.35
N LYS A 192 1.20 10.14 -22.86
CA LYS A 192 0.79 9.54 -24.13
C LYS A 192 1.68 9.87 -25.36
N ASN A 193 2.50 10.88 -25.28
CA ASN A 193 3.30 11.40 -26.40
C ASN A 193 4.78 11.00 -26.36
N SER A 194 5.17 9.96 -25.63
CA SER A 194 6.57 9.55 -25.49
C SER A 194 6.85 8.12 -25.97
N TRP A 195 5.97 7.58 -26.80
CA TRP A 195 6.14 6.27 -27.44
C TRP A 195 6.33 6.34 -28.96
N ASP A 196 6.60 7.53 -29.49
CA ASP A 196 7.02 7.72 -30.89
C ASP A 196 8.53 7.68 -31.02
#